data_0b88bfe8049200f23c07fcfd14f52b35
#
_entry.id   0b88bfe8049200f23c07fcfd14f52b35
#
_cell.length_a   1.000
_cell.length_b   1.000
_cell.length_c   1.000
_cell.angle_alpha   90.00
_cell.angle_beta   90.00
_cell.angle_gamma   90.00
#
_symmetry.space_group_name_H-M   'P 1'
#
loop_
_entity.id
_entity.type
_entity.pdbx_description
1 polymer ?
#
loop_
_entity_poly.entity_id
_entity_poly.type
_entity_poly.pdbx_seq_one_letter_code
_entity_poly.pdbx_strand_id
1 'polypeptide(L)'
;MNTQLNNTNKKSLLTLSALTLAMALPVTAATMLTKDNGAAVGDNQNSITAGERGSVLLEDVQLIQKLQRFARERIPERVVHARGTGAHGVFVASKELDDLTIAAPFSEAGKETEVFVRFSSVIHSKGSPESLRDPRGFATKFYTDEGNWDLVGNNLPVFFIRDAIKFPDMVHSLKPSPVDNIQDPNRFFDFFSYEPGSTHMLTWVYSDYGTPASLRKMDGWGVHAYKMINKSGDVKYVKFHWVSQQGIDNLDAKQVAKVQSQDFQHLTRDLYEEIGKGNFPKWDLYIKTLDPSQLDDFDYNPLDATKMWLDVKETKVGTMTLNRMPTNFFQSTEQVAMAPANIIPGIEPSEDRLLQGRVFSYADTQMYRLGANHQQLPINRAKVDVVNYNQDGAMNYGNTTSNVNYQPSHENVSENPIARRSQTQLKGYVQQAAIKKQQNFAQAGVLYRGFSKQERTNLINNLAGDLGKVQNSDVKHKMLSHFYKADTEYGTRLTKAVNGDLKMVKQLASKL
;
A
#
# COMPACT_ATOMS: atom_id res chain seq x y z
N MET A 1 84.80 -0.34 -58.34
CA MET A 1 84.80 -0.99 -59.66
C MET A 1 83.56 -1.82 -59.77
N ASN A 2 82.72 -1.35 -60.67
CA ASN A 2 81.80 -2.10 -61.58
C ASN A 2 80.94 -3.22 -60.97
N THR A 3 79.74 -3.15 -61.11
CA THR A 3 78.64 -3.10 -62.11
C THR A 3 77.82 -4.35 -61.93
N GLN A 4 76.64 -4.45 -61.99
CA GLN A 4 75.42 -4.16 -62.72
C GLN A 4 74.27 -5.08 -62.21
N LEU A 5 73.14 -4.54 -62.06
CA LEU A 5 71.83 -4.80 -62.64
C LEU A 5 71.44 -6.28 -62.98
N ASN A 6 70.32 -6.77 -62.46
CA ASN A 6 69.07 -6.90 -63.21
C ASN A 6 67.89 -7.45 -62.39
N ASN A 7 66.90 -6.74 -62.40
CA ASN A 7 65.45 -6.92 -62.58
C ASN A 7 64.95 -8.39 -62.73
N THR A 8 63.90 -8.80 -61.95
CA THR A 8 62.52 -8.98 -62.37
C THR A 8 61.68 -9.79 -61.37
N ASN A 9 60.47 -9.32 -61.30
CA ASN A 9 59.21 -10.00 -60.99
C ASN A 9 58.65 -9.93 -59.55
N LYS A 10 57.72 -8.96 -59.44
CA LYS A 10 56.68 -8.94 -58.49
C LYS A 10 55.78 -10.14 -58.50
N LYS A 11 55.62 -10.83 -57.42
CA LYS A 11 54.38 -11.52 -57.08
C LYS A 11 53.95 -11.09 -55.69
N SER A 12 52.91 -10.32 -55.68
CA SER A 12 52.22 -9.90 -54.47
C SER A 12 51.50 -11.07 -53.80
N LEU A 13 51.97 -11.50 -52.62
CA LEU A 13 51.20 -12.35 -51.72
C LEU A 13 50.41 -11.44 -50.77
N LEU A 14 49.10 -11.38 -50.97
CA LEU A 14 48.15 -10.87 -50.01
C LEU A 14 48.09 -11.88 -48.85
N THR A 15 48.73 -11.58 -47.73
CA THR A 15 48.52 -12.26 -46.45
C THR A 15 47.29 -11.69 -45.79
N LEU A 16 46.21 -12.45 -45.81
CA LEU A 16 44.99 -12.16 -45.06
C LEU A 16 45.29 -12.42 -43.58
N SER A 17 45.53 -11.35 -42.81
CA SER A 17 45.61 -11.44 -41.34
C SER A 17 44.19 -11.57 -40.80
N ALA A 18 43.77 -12.78 -40.47
CA ALA A 18 42.56 -13.01 -39.67
C ALA A 18 42.79 -12.48 -38.25
N LEU A 19 42.23 -11.30 -37.95
CA LEU A 19 42.14 -10.77 -36.59
C LEU A 19 41.08 -11.58 -35.84
N THR A 20 41.48 -12.61 -35.10
CA THR A 20 40.62 -13.29 -34.13
C THR A 20 40.38 -12.35 -32.97
N LEU A 21 39.21 -11.69 -32.99
CA LEU A 21 38.70 -10.95 -31.86
C LEU A 21 38.31 -11.96 -30.77
N ALA A 22 39.22 -12.27 -29.86
CA ALA A 22 38.92 -13.04 -28.68
C ALA A 22 38.00 -12.13 -27.80
N MET A 23 36.67 -12.40 -27.83
CA MET A 23 35.77 -11.88 -26.83
C MET A 23 36.23 -12.44 -25.49
N ALA A 24 36.97 -11.66 -24.73
CA ALA A 24 37.20 -11.91 -23.32
C ALA A 24 35.84 -11.77 -22.62
N LEU A 25 35.20 -12.90 -22.34
CA LEU A 25 34.08 -12.91 -21.38
C LEU A 25 34.62 -12.31 -20.08
N PRO A 26 33.90 -11.36 -19.46
CA PRO A 26 34.31 -10.84 -18.17
C PRO A 26 34.34 -12.05 -17.21
N VAL A 27 35.51 -12.46 -16.79
CA VAL A 27 35.68 -13.34 -15.64
C VAL A 27 35.23 -12.47 -14.45
N THR A 28 33.99 -12.63 -14.04
CA THR A 28 33.55 -12.07 -12.75
C THR A 28 34.41 -12.75 -11.69
N ALA A 29 35.35 -12.02 -11.13
CA ALA A 29 36.11 -12.48 -9.97
C ALA A 29 35.09 -12.94 -8.91
N ALA A 30 35.27 -14.16 -8.40
CA ALA A 30 34.38 -14.70 -7.38
C ALA A 30 34.35 -13.70 -6.20
N THR A 31 33.14 -13.26 -5.83
CA THR A 31 32.97 -12.37 -4.67
C THR A 31 33.42 -13.11 -3.43
N MET A 32 34.46 -12.61 -2.77
CA MET A 32 34.99 -13.21 -1.55
C MET A 32 34.15 -12.80 -0.34
N LEU A 33 33.95 -13.75 0.59
CA LEU A 33 33.23 -13.48 1.84
C LEU A 33 34.05 -12.57 2.74
N THR A 34 33.33 -11.64 3.39
CA THR A 34 33.91 -10.75 4.41
C THR A 34 33.08 -10.76 5.69
N LYS A 35 33.70 -10.40 6.79
CA LYS A 35 33.07 -10.04 8.06
C LYS A 35 32.39 -8.66 7.95
N ASP A 36 31.62 -8.26 8.97
CA ASP A 36 30.96 -6.96 9.03
C ASP A 36 31.91 -5.75 8.91
N ASN A 37 33.18 -5.90 9.35
CA ASN A 37 34.20 -4.89 9.24
C ASN A 37 34.98 -4.91 7.90
N GLY A 38 34.55 -5.73 6.94
CA GLY A 38 35.21 -5.87 5.64
C GLY A 38 36.41 -6.84 5.60
N ALA A 39 36.84 -7.41 6.73
CA ALA A 39 37.97 -8.36 6.76
C ALA A 39 37.57 -9.70 6.11
N ALA A 40 38.50 -10.32 5.37
CA ALA A 40 38.29 -11.59 4.71
C ALA A 40 37.92 -12.73 5.66
N VAL A 41 37.04 -13.65 5.17
CA VAL A 41 36.69 -14.88 5.86
C VAL A 41 37.38 -16.05 5.17
N GLY A 42 38.28 -16.75 5.92
CA GLY A 42 39.01 -17.90 5.41
C GLY A 42 38.20 -19.20 5.38
N ASP A 43 37.48 -19.48 6.44
CA ASP A 43 36.58 -20.63 6.54
C ASP A 43 35.19 -20.18 7.09
N ASN A 44 34.14 -20.49 6.36
CA ASN A 44 32.75 -20.19 6.74
C ASN A 44 31.95 -21.47 7.08
N GLN A 45 32.58 -22.64 7.08
CA GLN A 45 31.94 -23.92 7.33
C GLN A 45 32.26 -24.48 8.70
N ASN A 46 33.40 -24.11 9.28
CA ASN A 46 33.88 -24.63 10.56
C ASN A 46 34.17 -23.50 11.54
N SER A 47 33.81 -23.75 12.83
CA SER A 47 34.15 -22.85 13.93
C SER A 47 35.61 -23.07 14.41
N ILE A 48 36.24 -22.04 14.97
CA ILE A 48 37.53 -22.15 15.59
C ILE A 48 37.38 -22.93 16.90
N THR A 49 38.13 -24.04 17.04
CA THR A 49 38.07 -24.92 18.22
C THR A 49 39.45 -25.22 18.79
N ALA A 50 39.49 -25.60 20.04
CA ALA A 50 40.69 -26.09 20.70
C ALA A 50 40.95 -27.59 20.35
N GLY A 51 41.27 -27.86 19.09
CA GLY A 51 41.42 -29.22 18.56
C GLY A 51 40.08 -29.88 18.21
N GLU A 52 40.14 -31.12 17.68
CA GLU A 52 38.98 -31.82 17.09
C GLU A 52 37.79 -32.01 18.05
N ARG A 53 38.08 -32.21 19.34
CA ARG A 53 37.06 -32.42 20.41
C ARG A 53 37.01 -31.25 21.42
N GLY A 54 37.70 -30.16 21.12
CA GLY A 54 37.76 -29.00 22.02
C GLY A 54 36.57 -28.06 21.87
N SER A 55 36.40 -27.18 22.83
CA SER A 55 35.40 -26.13 22.83
C SER A 55 35.65 -25.12 21.73
N VAL A 56 34.59 -24.49 21.25
CA VAL A 56 34.64 -23.30 20.39
C VAL A 56 35.29 -22.15 21.15
N LEU A 57 36.20 -21.38 20.50
CA LEU A 57 36.91 -20.27 21.11
C LEU A 57 36.15 -18.96 20.91
N LEU A 58 36.19 -18.08 21.93
CA LEU A 58 35.58 -16.73 21.87
C LEU A 58 36.21 -15.81 20.83
N GLU A 59 37.40 -16.12 20.35
CA GLU A 59 38.07 -15.37 19.27
C GLU A 59 37.47 -15.65 17.87
N ASP A 60 36.51 -16.58 17.77
CA ASP A 60 35.80 -16.85 16.49
C ASP A 60 34.82 -15.72 16.19
N VAL A 61 35.35 -14.60 15.72
CA VAL A 61 34.53 -13.41 15.36
C VAL A 61 33.54 -13.72 14.25
N GLN A 62 33.87 -14.62 13.31
CA GLN A 62 32.95 -15.01 12.24
C GLN A 62 31.70 -15.72 12.79
N LEU A 63 31.88 -16.69 13.68
CA LEU A 63 30.78 -17.37 14.35
C LEU A 63 29.90 -16.40 15.15
N ILE A 64 30.54 -15.55 15.95
CA ILE A 64 29.86 -14.54 16.78
C ILE A 64 28.98 -13.64 15.92
N GLN A 65 29.53 -13.05 14.84
CA GLN A 65 28.79 -12.15 13.97
C GLN A 65 27.64 -12.88 13.26
N LYS A 66 27.85 -14.09 12.74
CA LYS A 66 26.78 -14.88 12.11
C LYS A 66 25.61 -15.12 13.04
N LEU A 67 25.88 -15.57 14.27
CA LEU A 67 24.83 -15.85 15.25
C LEU A 67 24.11 -14.57 15.71
N GLN A 68 24.86 -13.51 15.98
CA GLN A 68 24.28 -12.22 16.38
C GLN A 68 23.40 -11.62 15.30
N ARG A 69 23.83 -11.64 14.04
CA ARG A 69 23.04 -11.12 12.91
C ARG A 69 21.79 -11.95 12.69
N PHE A 70 21.92 -13.28 12.64
CA PHE A 70 20.80 -14.19 12.47
C PHE A 70 19.71 -13.97 13.52
N ALA A 71 20.08 -13.85 14.79
CA ALA A 71 19.14 -13.61 15.89
C ALA A 71 18.39 -12.27 15.79
N ARG A 72 18.87 -11.34 14.96
CA ARG A 72 18.36 -9.97 14.79
C ARG A 72 17.87 -9.65 13.37
N GLU A 73 17.64 -10.66 12.54
CA GLU A 73 17.16 -10.49 11.16
C GLU A 73 15.73 -10.01 11.07
N ARG A 74 14.95 -10.06 12.16
CA ARG A 74 13.56 -9.66 12.16
C ARG A 74 13.38 -8.31 12.81
N ILE A 75 12.51 -7.49 12.18
CA ILE A 75 11.91 -6.31 12.78
C ILE A 75 10.43 -6.61 13.07
N PRO A 76 9.74 -5.84 13.93
CA PRO A 76 8.31 -6.00 14.12
C PRO A 76 7.57 -5.97 12.79
N GLU A 77 6.66 -6.92 12.56
CA GLU A 77 5.76 -6.85 11.40
C GLU A 77 4.80 -5.67 11.55
N ARG A 78 4.24 -5.16 10.45
CA ARG A 78 3.21 -4.14 10.51
C ARG A 78 2.01 -4.65 11.27
N VAL A 79 1.41 -3.80 12.12
CA VAL A 79 0.24 -4.16 12.94
C VAL A 79 -0.95 -4.59 12.08
N VAL A 80 -1.09 -4.02 10.89
CA VAL A 80 -1.93 -4.44 9.78
C VAL A 80 -1.10 -4.32 8.49
N HIS A 81 -1.50 -4.97 7.41
CA HIS A 81 -0.75 -5.02 6.15
C HIS A 81 0.62 -5.72 6.23
N ALA A 82 0.76 -6.71 7.13
CA ALA A 82 2.03 -7.41 7.34
C ALA A 82 2.45 -8.22 6.11
N ARG A 83 1.54 -9.03 5.52
CA ARG A 83 1.78 -9.75 4.28
C ARG A 83 1.68 -8.80 3.08
N GLY A 84 2.72 -8.75 2.24
CA GLY A 84 2.69 -7.91 1.05
C GLY A 84 3.93 -8.03 0.19
N THR A 85 3.86 -7.43 -0.98
CA THR A 85 4.94 -7.32 -1.97
C THR A 85 4.96 -5.92 -2.56
N GLY A 86 6.01 -5.56 -3.29
CA GLY A 86 6.09 -4.22 -3.91
C GLY A 86 6.88 -4.22 -5.20
N ALA A 87 6.69 -3.19 -6.01
CA ALA A 87 7.42 -2.97 -7.25
C ALA A 87 7.70 -1.48 -7.44
N HIS A 88 8.80 -1.19 -8.14
CA HIS A 88 9.15 0.13 -8.63
C HIS A 88 8.47 0.41 -9.97
N GLY A 89 8.25 1.68 -10.25
CA GLY A 89 7.68 2.11 -11.52
C GLY A 89 7.80 3.59 -11.75
N VAL A 90 7.04 4.06 -12.73
CA VAL A 90 6.96 5.48 -13.11
C VAL A 90 5.49 5.86 -13.26
N PHE A 91 5.12 7.00 -12.71
CA PHE A 91 3.87 7.69 -12.99
C PHE A 91 4.14 8.76 -14.03
N VAL A 92 3.27 8.86 -15.03
CA VAL A 92 3.33 9.89 -16.08
C VAL A 92 2.03 10.67 -16.06
N ALA A 93 2.10 11.97 -15.81
CA ALA A 93 0.93 12.85 -15.87
C ALA A 93 0.39 12.94 -17.30
N SER A 94 -0.93 12.82 -17.49
CA SER A 94 -1.56 12.93 -18.82
C SER A 94 -1.89 14.35 -19.21
N LYS A 95 -1.90 15.27 -18.25
CA LYS A 95 -2.17 16.69 -18.43
C LYS A 95 -1.68 17.49 -17.22
N GLU A 96 -1.50 18.75 -17.41
CA GLU A 96 -1.31 19.76 -16.37
C GLU A 96 -2.60 19.92 -15.54
N LEU A 97 -2.46 20.14 -14.23
CA LEU A 97 -3.57 20.36 -13.28
C LEU A 97 -3.38 21.65 -12.48
N ASP A 98 -2.82 22.70 -13.06
CA ASP A 98 -2.52 23.97 -12.40
C ASP A 98 -3.78 24.66 -11.84
N ASP A 99 -4.94 24.47 -12.47
CA ASP A 99 -6.25 24.91 -11.97
C ASP A 99 -6.65 24.23 -10.63
N LEU A 100 -6.11 23.04 -10.35
CA LEU A 100 -6.48 22.23 -9.19
C LEU A 100 -5.40 22.20 -8.11
N THR A 101 -4.13 22.12 -8.52
CA THR A 101 -3.02 21.90 -7.58
C THR A 101 -1.69 22.40 -8.12
N ILE A 102 -0.84 22.86 -7.21
CA ILE A 102 0.56 23.18 -7.50
C ILE A 102 1.49 21.96 -7.37
N ALA A 103 0.96 20.79 -7.02
CA ALA A 103 1.77 19.60 -6.72
C ALA A 103 2.60 19.15 -7.94
N ALA A 104 3.90 18.99 -7.74
CA ALA A 104 4.88 18.73 -8.80
C ALA A 104 4.55 17.56 -9.75
N PRO A 105 3.97 16.42 -9.31
CA PRO A 105 3.62 15.33 -10.24
C PRO A 105 2.61 15.71 -11.31
N PHE A 106 1.87 16.81 -11.13
CA PHE A 106 0.81 17.28 -12.02
C PHE A 106 1.13 18.62 -12.69
N SER A 107 2.38 19.08 -12.62
CA SER A 107 2.77 20.41 -13.11
C SER A 107 2.78 20.55 -14.62
N GLU A 108 2.88 19.45 -15.37
CA GLU A 108 2.86 19.47 -16.85
C GLU A 108 2.47 18.10 -17.42
N ALA A 109 1.93 18.10 -18.62
CA ALA A 109 1.65 16.88 -19.36
C ALA A 109 2.97 16.15 -19.72
N GLY A 110 3.02 14.84 -19.49
CA GLY A 110 4.21 14.02 -19.72
C GLY A 110 5.22 14.02 -18.57
N LYS A 111 4.99 14.77 -17.50
CA LYS A 111 5.83 14.75 -16.30
C LYS A 111 5.95 13.33 -15.76
N GLU A 112 7.17 12.85 -15.69
CA GLU A 112 7.50 11.56 -15.08
C GLU A 112 7.85 11.72 -13.61
N THR A 113 7.30 10.83 -12.78
CA THR A 113 7.62 10.76 -11.35
C THR A 113 7.89 9.29 -10.99
N GLU A 114 9.06 8.99 -10.43
CA GLU A 114 9.35 7.64 -9.97
C GLU A 114 8.42 7.25 -8.82
N VAL A 115 7.98 5.98 -8.82
CA VAL A 115 7.09 5.47 -7.77
C VAL A 115 7.58 4.13 -7.22
N PHE A 116 7.19 3.85 -5.98
CA PHE A 116 7.20 2.51 -5.40
C PHE A 116 5.81 2.17 -4.89
N VAL A 117 5.27 1.07 -5.36
CA VAL A 117 3.96 0.58 -4.90
C VAL A 117 4.13 -0.62 -4.00
N ARG A 118 3.42 -0.63 -2.86
CA ARG A 118 3.31 -1.81 -2.01
C ARG A 118 1.87 -2.30 -1.98
N PHE A 119 1.67 -3.54 -2.41
CA PHE A 119 0.43 -4.30 -2.26
C PHE A 119 0.49 -5.17 -1.01
N SER A 120 -0.64 -5.37 -0.32
CA SER A 120 -0.67 -6.16 0.92
C SER A 120 -2.08 -6.68 1.24
N SER A 121 -2.19 -7.81 1.95
CA SER A 121 -3.41 -8.12 2.71
C SER A 121 -3.47 -7.22 3.95
N VAL A 122 -4.62 -7.15 4.64
CA VAL A 122 -4.83 -6.19 5.73
C VAL A 122 -4.65 -6.83 7.11
N ILE A 123 -5.41 -7.89 7.41
CA ILE A 123 -5.56 -8.39 8.79
C ILE A 123 -4.52 -9.46 9.17
N HIS A 124 -4.06 -10.22 8.19
CA HIS A 124 -3.28 -11.43 8.45
C HIS A 124 -1.78 -11.13 8.67
N SER A 125 -1.10 -12.08 9.35
CA SER A 125 0.34 -12.01 9.61
C SER A 125 1.19 -12.11 8.33
N LYS A 126 2.47 -11.77 8.43
CA LYS A 126 3.43 -11.80 7.32
C LYS A 126 3.51 -13.16 6.61
N GLY A 127 3.31 -14.27 7.34
CA GLY A 127 3.38 -15.64 6.82
C GLY A 127 2.07 -16.18 6.24
N SER A 128 1.00 -15.41 6.20
CA SER A 128 -0.31 -15.87 5.74
C SER A 128 -0.38 -16.13 4.25
N PRO A 129 -1.32 -16.97 3.76
CA PRO A 129 -1.64 -17.09 2.35
C PRO A 129 -2.14 -15.76 1.74
N GLU A 130 -1.82 -15.53 0.48
CA GLU A 130 -2.20 -14.28 -0.21
C GLU A 130 -3.63 -14.29 -0.74
N SER A 131 -4.24 -15.45 -0.95
CA SER A 131 -5.59 -15.61 -1.48
C SER A 131 -6.71 -15.52 -0.44
N LEU A 132 -6.38 -15.28 0.85
CA LEU A 132 -7.40 -15.07 1.88
C LEU A 132 -8.30 -13.88 1.53
N ARG A 133 -9.59 -14.00 1.89
CA ARG A 133 -10.57 -12.91 1.74
C ARG A 133 -10.20 -11.76 2.67
N ASP A 134 -9.81 -10.66 2.06
CA ASP A 134 -9.33 -9.47 2.78
C ASP A 134 -9.29 -8.29 1.80
N PRO A 135 -9.43 -7.04 2.21
CA PRO A 135 -9.01 -5.92 1.35
C PRO A 135 -7.53 -6.04 0.99
N ARG A 136 -7.14 -5.50 -0.15
CA ARG A 136 -5.72 -5.39 -0.51
C ARG A 136 -5.27 -3.94 -0.36
N GLY A 137 -4.24 -3.74 0.47
CA GLY A 137 -3.55 -2.46 0.49
C GLY A 137 -2.98 -2.15 -0.89
N PHE A 138 -3.13 -0.91 -1.32
CA PHE A 138 -2.59 -0.35 -2.54
C PHE A 138 -1.96 0.99 -2.17
N ALA A 139 -0.69 0.98 -1.78
CA ALA A 139 0.02 2.17 -1.30
C ALA A 139 1.11 2.57 -2.29
N THR A 140 1.01 3.80 -2.80
CA THR A 140 1.95 4.37 -3.78
C THR A 140 2.75 5.48 -3.11
N LYS A 141 4.08 5.36 -3.14
CA LYS A 141 5.03 6.41 -2.80
C LYS A 141 5.51 7.06 -4.10
N PHE A 142 5.33 8.37 -4.21
CA PHE A 142 5.89 9.18 -5.28
C PHE A 142 7.15 9.88 -4.79
N TYR A 143 8.24 9.76 -5.53
CA TYR A 143 9.49 10.48 -5.29
C TYR A 143 9.51 11.72 -6.15
N THR A 144 8.95 12.81 -5.64
CA THR A 144 8.76 14.04 -6.41
C THR A 144 9.93 15.03 -6.27
N ASP A 145 9.93 16.05 -7.10
CA ASP A 145 10.90 17.17 -7.01
C ASP A 145 10.67 18.07 -5.78
N GLU A 146 9.60 17.83 -5.00
CA GLU A 146 9.24 18.58 -3.80
C GLU A 146 9.27 17.72 -2.53
N GLY A 147 9.76 16.49 -2.64
CA GLY A 147 9.77 15.50 -1.56
C GLY A 147 8.90 14.28 -1.86
N ASN A 148 8.70 13.42 -0.88
CA ASN A 148 7.89 12.22 -1.05
C ASN A 148 6.41 12.52 -0.77
N TRP A 149 5.56 12.04 -1.67
CA TRP A 149 4.12 11.97 -1.46
C TRP A 149 3.65 10.52 -1.41
N ASP A 150 2.87 10.17 -0.39
CA ASP A 150 2.32 8.82 -0.23
C ASP A 150 0.80 8.81 -0.37
N LEU A 151 0.29 8.15 -1.41
CA LEU A 151 -1.13 7.84 -1.56
C LEU A 151 -1.39 6.43 -1.04
N VAL A 152 -1.88 6.34 0.21
CA VAL A 152 -2.04 5.08 0.93
C VAL A 152 -3.49 4.62 0.90
N GLY A 153 -3.81 3.72 -0.02
CA GLY A 153 -5.16 3.24 -0.31
C GLY A 153 -5.34 1.73 -0.27
N ASN A 154 -6.47 1.29 -0.79
CA ASN A 154 -6.88 -0.11 -0.89
C ASN A 154 -7.45 -0.42 -2.28
N ASN A 155 -7.61 -1.73 -2.60
CA ASN A 155 -8.33 -2.16 -3.80
C ASN A 155 -9.86 -1.98 -3.71
N LEU A 156 -10.38 -1.61 -2.55
CA LEU A 156 -11.80 -1.36 -2.31
C LEU A 156 -12.01 0.14 -2.02
N PRO A 157 -13.11 0.75 -2.50
CA PRO A 157 -13.26 2.20 -2.54
C PRO A 157 -13.63 2.85 -1.21
N VAL A 158 -14.00 2.07 -0.22
CA VAL A 158 -14.49 2.53 1.09
C VAL A 158 -13.81 1.77 2.23
N PHE A 159 -14.10 2.18 3.47
CA PHE A 159 -13.57 1.52 4.65
C PHE A 159 -14.69 1.08 5.61
N PHE A 160 -14.36 0.25 6.61
CA PHE A 160 -15.32 -0.32 7.56
C PHE A 160 -15.90 0.70 8.53
N ILE A 161 -15.12 1.70 8.90
CA ILE A 161 -15.44 2.70 9.90
C ILE A 161 -15.16 4.11 9.36
N ARG A 162 -15.77 5.11 9.99
CA ARG A 162 -15.67 6.52 9.62
C ARG A 162 -14.90 7.39 10.60
N ASP A 163 -14.51 6.83 11.75
CA ASP A 163 -13.80 7.54 12.81
C ASP A 163 -12.64 6.70 13.31
N ALA A 164 -11.45 7.29 13.36
CA ALA A 164 -10.21 6.59 13.68
C ALA A 164 -10.19 6.03 15.12
N ILE A 165 -10.98 6.59 16.04
CA ILE A 165 -11.06 6.08 17.42
C ILE A 165 -11.52 4.62 17.49
N LYS A 166 -12.29 4.16 16.49
CA LYS A 166 -12.77 2.77 16.38
C LYS A 166 -11.80 1.82 15.70
N PHE A 167 -10.68 2.32 15.16
CA PHE A 167 -9.77 1.49 14.37
C PHE A 167 -9.12 0.36 15.18
N PRO A 168 -8.59 0.59 16.39
CA PRO A 168 -8.03 -0.48 17.19
C PRO A 168 -9.07 -1.57 17.53
N ASP A 169 -10.27 -1.18 17.92
CA ASP A 169 -11.34 -2.12 18.32
C ASP A 169 -11.80 -2.96 17.12
N MET A 170 -11.99 -2.33 15.96
CA MET A 170 -12.28 -3.03 14.72
C MET A 170 -11.20 -4.08 14.40
N VAL A 171 -9.93 -3.68 14.45
CA VAL A 171 -8.80 -4.59 14.16
C VAL A 171 -8.72 -5.71 15.18
N HIS A 172 -8.90 -5.43 16.47
CA HIS A 172 -8.95 -6.46 17.53
C HIS A 172 -10.08 -7.45 17.31
N SER A 173 -11.24 -7.00 16.80
CA SER A 173 -12.36 -7.91 16.51
C SER A 173 -12.07 -8.86 15.35
N LEU A 174 -11.29 -8.42 14.37
CA LEU A 174 -10.92 -9.17 13.15
C LEU A 174 -9.70 -10.09 13.36
N LYS A 175 -8.80 -9.75 14.28
CA LYS A 175 -7.60 -10.53 14.59
C LYS A 175 -7.92 -11.73 15.49
N PRO A 176 -6.99 -12.69 15.58
CA PRO A 176 -7.11 -13.80 16.51
C PRO A 176 -7.40 -13.36 17.95
N SER A 177 -8.17 -14.19 18.67
CA SER A 177 -8.51 -13.98 20.07
C SER A 177 -7.24 -13.88 20.94
N PRO A 178 -7.19 -12.97 21.93
CA PRO A 178 -6.05 -12.89 22.86
C PRO A 178 -5.95 -14.10 23.81
N VAL A 179 -6.96 -14.98 23.86
CA VAL A 179 -6.99 -16.14 24.75
C VAL A 179 -6.33 -17.36 24.11
N ASP A 180 -6.69 -17.66 22.85
CA ASP A 180 -6.31 -18.91 22.18
C ASP A 180 -5.61 -18.68 20.82
N ASN A 181 -5.48 -17.42 20.39
CA ASN A 181 -4.92 -17.03 19.11
C ASN A 181 -5.67 -17.60 17.89
N ILE A 182 -6.98 -17.85 18.01
CA ILE A 182 -7.86 -18.32 16.93
C ILE A 182 -8.69 -17.16 16.40
N GLN A 183 -8.82 -17.05 15.07
CA GLN A 183 -9.78 -16.15 14.43
C GLN A 183 -11.20 -16.71 14.60
N ASP A 184 -12.13 -15.85 15.05
CA ASP A 184 -13.50 -16.25 15.33
C ASP A 184 -14.51 -15.26 14.73
N PRO A 185 -15.38 -15.71 13.81
CA PRO A 185 -16.46 -14.89 13.27
C PRO A 185 -17.41 -14.30 14.32
N ASN A 186 -17.58 -14.94 15.48
CA ASN A 186 -18.39 -14.38 16.57
C ASN A 186 -17.86 -13.02 17.00
N ARG A 187 -16.53 -12.84 17.07
CA ARG A 187 -15.89 -11.61 17.54
C ARG A 187 -16.11 -10.45 16.56
N PHE A 188 -15.83 -10.66 15.27
CA PHE A 188 -15.93 -9.54 14.34
C PHE A 188 -17.39 -9.19 13.97
N PHE A 189 -18.28 -10.17 13.88
CA PHE A 189 -19.70 -9.85 13.67
C PHE A 189 -20.35 -9.23 14.92
N ASP A 190 -19.88 -9.53 16.12
CA ASP A 190 -20.31 -8.80 17.32
C ASP A 190 -19.99 -7.31 17.16
N PHE A 191 -18.75 -6.95 16.88
CA PHE A 191 -18.36 -5.56 16.61
C PHE A 191 -19.20 -4.92 15.51
N PHE A 192 -19.28 -5.56 14.32
CA PHE A 192 -20.00 -4.98 13.19
C PHE A 192 -21.51 -4.90 13.38
N SER A 193 -22.08 -5.69 14.29
CA SER A 193 -23.50 -5.56 14.65
C SER A 193 -23.85 -4.22 15.27
N TYR A 194 -22.87 -3.50 15.80
CA TYR A 194 -22.99 -2.13 16.32
C TYR A 194 -22.51 -1.04 15.34
N GLU A 195 -21.96 -1.44 14.19
CA GLU A 195 -21.41 -0.54 13.18
C GLU A 195 -22.17 -0.65 11.84
N PRO A 196 -23.38 -0.13 11.73
CA PRO A 196 -24.19 -0.24 10.51
C PRO A 196 -23.52 0.40 9.29
N GLY A 197 -22.65 1.41 9.49
CA GLY A 197 -21.83 2.00 8.44
C GLY A 197 -20.87 1.04 7.73
N SER A 198 -20.53 -0.08 8.38
CA SER A 198 -19.67 -1.11 7.82
C SER A 198 -20.35 -1.97 6.75
N THR A 199 -21.68 -1.90 6.61
CA THR A 199 -22.47 -2.73 5.67
C THR A 199 -21.95 -2.60 4.24
N HIS A 200 -21.58 -1.40 3.81
CA HIS A 200 -21.04 -1.15 2.47
C HIS A 200 -19.70 -1.86 2.27
N MET A 201 -18.76 -1.69 3.17
CA MET A 201 -17.45 -2.34 3.09
C MET A 201 -17.54 -3.86 3.25
N LEU A 202 -18.43 -4.37 4.12
CA LEU A 202 -18.68 -5.82 4.25
C LEU A 202 -19.24 -6.39 2.94
N THR A 203 -20.11 -5.66 2.23
CA THR A 203 -20.61 -6.08 0.92
C THR A 203 -19.46 -6.16 -0.10
N TRP A 204 -18.55 -5.20 -0.14
CA TRP A 204 -17.36 -5.23 -0.97
C TRP A 204 -16.44 -6.42 -0.64
N VAL A 205 -16.04 -6.57 0.62
CA VAL A 205 -15.03 -7.55 1.00
C VAL A 205 -15.54 -8.99 0.91
N TYR A 206 -16.83 -9.21 1.10
CA TYR A 206 -17.44 -10.54 0.95
C TYR A 206 -17.85 -10.86 -0.50
N SER A 207 -17.87 -9.88 -1.40
CA SER A 207 -17.92 -10.14 -2.84
C SER A 207 -16.63 -10.74 -3.35
N ASP A 208 -16.56 -11.12 -4.62
CA ASP A 208 -15.35 -11.67 -5.22
C ASP A 208 -14.21 -10.62 -5.32
N TYR A 209 -14.49 -9.33 -5.20
CA TYR A 209 -13.48 -8.25 -5.07
C TYR A 209 -12.58 -8.40 -3.83
N GLY A 210 -13.02 -9.13 -2.80
CA GLY A 210 -12.19 -9.47 -1.64
C GLY A 210 -11.14 -10.56 -1.92
N THR A 211 -11.16 -11.17 -3.10
CA THR A 211 -10.26 -12.26 -3.51
C THR A 211 -9.74 -12.06 -4.94
N PRO A 212 -8.95 -10.99 -5.21
CA PRO A 212 -8.43 -10.73 -6.54
C PRO A 212 -7.55 -11.89 -7.04
N ALA A 213 -7.68 -12.22 -8.32
CA ALA A 213 -6.90 -13.28 -8.96
C ALA A 213 -5.43 -12.90 -9.18
N SER A 214 -5.15 -11.61 -9.30
CA SER A 214 -3.81 -11.04 -9.45
C SER A 214 -3.78 -9.62 -8.89
N LEU A 215 -2.62 -9.20 -8.35
CA LEU A 215 -2.40 -7.80 -7.95
C LEU A 215 -2.46 -6.84 -9.14
N ARG A 216 -2.21 -7.32 -10.34
CA ARG A 216 -2.27 -6.53 -11.58
C ARG A 216 -3.70 -6.29 -12.06
N LYS A 217 -4.63 -7.17 -11.69
CA LYS A 217 -6.03 -7.20 -12.14
C LYS A 217 -7.00 -6.72 -11.05
N MET A 218 -6.62 -5.71 -10.32
CA MET A 218 -7.46 -5.03 -9.34
C MET A 218 -7.25 -3.52 -9.43
N ASP A 219 -8.30 -2.77 -9.16
CA ASP A 219 -8.21 -1.32 -9.01
C ASP A 219 -7.58 -0.94 -7.66
N GLY A 220 -7.22 0.34 -7.54
CA GLY A 220 -6.74 0.93 -6.30
C GLY A 220 -7.49 2.23 -5.99
N TRP A 221 -7.81 2.46 -4.72
CA TRP A 221 -8.56 3.63 -4.29
C TRP A 221 -7.83 4.36 -3.18
N GLY A 222 -7.80 5.70 -3.26
CA GLY A 222 -7.31 6.53 -2.16
C GLY A 222 -8.21 6.48 -0.92
N VAL A 223 -9.44 5.98 -1.05
CA VAL A 223 -10.49 5.84 -0.05
C VAL A 223 -10.99 7.19 0.48
N HIS A 224 -10.09 7.98 1.04
CA HIS A 224 -10.37 9.28 1.67
C HIS A 224 -10.56 10.40 0.65
N ALA A 225 -11.23 11.46 1.08
CA ALA A 225 -11.12 12.74 0.44
C ALA A 225 -9.83 13.43 0.91
N TYR A 226 -9.07 13.98 -0.03
CA TYR A 226 -7.94 14.89 0.21
C TYR A 226 -8.31 16.28 -0.29
N LYS A 227 -7.43 17.25 -0.12
CA LYS A 227 -7.54 18.58 -0.73
C LYS A 227 -6.44 18.76 -1.75
N MET A 228 -6.77 19.33 -2.89
CA MET A 228 -5.85 19.92 -3.85
C MET A 228 -5.94 21.42 -3.75
N ILE A 229 -4.77 22.09 -3.76
CA ILE A 229 -4.67 23.54 -3.61
C ILE A 229 -3.90 24.09 -4.81
N ASN A 230 -4.52 25.02 -5.55
CA ASN A 230 -3.90 25.68 -6.68
C ASN A 230 -3.01 26.86 -6.26
N LYS A 231 -2.39 27.52 -7.24
CA LYS A 231 -1.50 28.67 -7.02
C LYS A 231 -2.22 29.88 -6.39
N SER A 232 -3.52 30.02 -6.63
CA SER A 232 -4.34 31.08 -6.04
C SER A 232 -4.74 30.81 -4.60
N GLY A 233 -4.53 29.57 -4.12
CA GLY A 233 -4.96 29.09 -2.81
C GLY A 233 -6.38 28.53 -2.80
N ASP A 234 -7.01 28.37 -3.97
CA ASP A 234 -8.32 27.74 -4.08
C ASP A 234 -8.23 26.26 -3.76
N VAL A 235 -9.24 25.76 -3.03
CA VAL A 235 -9.30 24.39 -2.55
C VAL A 235 -10.33 23.59 -3.32
N LYS A 236 -9.95 22.39 -3.78
CA LYS A 236 -10.87 21.35 -4.23
C LYS A 236 -10.70 20.10 -3.38
N TYR A 237 -11.79 19.50 -2.95
CA TYR A 237 -11.74 18.15 -2.38
C TYR A 237 -11.57 17.14 -3.50
N VAL A 238 -10.75 16.11 -3.28
CA VAL A 238 -10.39 15.11 -4.29
C VAL A 238 -10.43 13.70 -3.74
N LYS A 239 -10.96 12.75 -4.52
CA LYS A 239 -10.78 11.30 -4.32
C LYS A 239 -10.01 10.73 -5.50
N PHE A 240 -9.09 9.79 -5.21
CA PHE A 240 -8.20 9.16 -6.18
C PHE A 240 -8.66 7.73 -6.48
N HIS A 241 -8.57 7.34 -7.76
CA HIS A 241 -8.91 6.02 -8.24
C HIS A 241 -7.91 5.53 -9.29
N TRP A 242 -7.22 4.44 -9.00
CA TRP A 242 -6.35 3.71 -9.91
C TRP A 242 -7.16 2.66 -10.67
N VAL A 243 -7.35 2.80 -11.96
CA VAL A 243 -8.06 1.84 -12.82
C VAL A 243 -7.07 0.95 -13.52
N SER A 244 -7.14 -0.35 -13.27
CA SER A 244 -6.25 -1.33 -13.90
C SER A 244 -6.49 -1.43 -15.41
N GLN A 245 -5.44 -1.23 -16.21
CA GLN A 245 -5.51 -1.45 -17.66
C GLN A 245 -5.54 -2.95 -18.03
N GLN A 246 -5.28 -3.85 -17.08
CA GLN A 246 -5.37 -5.30 -17.25
C GLN A 246 -6.78 -5.84 -17.00
N GLY A 247 -7.74 -4.95 -16.68
CA GLY A 247 -9.08 -5.30 -16.25
C GLY A 247 -9.14 -5.87 -14.84
N ILE A 248 -10.35 -6.21 -14.40
CA ILE A 248 -10.62 -6.81 -13.08
C ILE A 248 -10.80 -8.32 -13.25
N ASP A 249 -10.17 -9.09 -12.38
CA ASP A 249 -10.34 -10.55 -12.33
C ASP A 249 -10.25 -11.02 -10.88
N ASN A 250 -11.26 -11.79 -10.45
CA ASN A 250 -11.42 -12.21 -9.08
C ASN A 250 -11.65 -13.73 -9.00
N LEU A 251 -11.24 -14.32 -7.89
CA LEU A 251 -11.42 -15.75 -7.62
C LEU A 251 -12.71 -15.98 -6.82
N ASP A 252 -13.50 -16.97 -7.21
CA ASP A 252 -14.55 -17.51 -6.34
C ASP A 252 -13.98 -18.37 -5.21
N ALA A 253 -14.80 -18.76 -4.24
CA ALA A 253 -14.35 -19.51 -3.06
C ALA A 253 -13.69 -20.87 -3.40
N LYS A 254 -14.10 -21.54 -4.50
CA LYS A 254 -13.50 -22.82 -4.93
C LYS A 254 -12.14 -22.59 -5.55
N GLN A 255 -12.03 -21.56 -6.38
CA GLN A 255 -10.77 -21.14 -6.99
C GLN A 255 -9.76 -20.70 -5.91
N VAL A 256 -10.19 -19.91 -4.91
CA VAL A 256 -9.38 -19.54 -3.75
C VAL A 256 -8.83 -20.79 -3.04
N ALA A 257 -9.67 -21.76 -2.69
CA ALA A 257 -9.23 -22.98 -2.02
C ALA A 257 -8.21 -23.76 -2.86
N LYS A 258 -8.43 -23.85 -4.18
CA LYS A 258 -7.50 -24.51 -5.11
C LYS A 258 -6.16 -23.80 -5.17
N VAL A 259 -6.14 -22.49 -5.40
CA VAL A 259 -4.91 -21.70 -5.50
C VAL A 259 -4.14 -21.76 -4.18
N GLN A 260 -4.82 -21.61 -3.05
CA GLN A 260 -4.21 -21.64 -1.72
C GLN A 260 -3.53 -22.99 -1.42
N SER A 261 -4.09 -24.10 -1.90
CA SER A 261 -3.51 -25.42 -1.73
C SER A 261 -2.29 -25.70 -2.64
N GLN A 262 -2.17 -24.97 -3.76
CA GLN A 262 -1.11 -25.16 -4.75
C GLN A 262 0.03 -24.16 -4.58
N ASP A 263 -0.29 -22.89 -4.43
CA ASP A 263 0.66 -21.80 -4.26
C ASP A 263 0.05 -20.66 -3.43
N PHE A 264 0.29 -20.66 -2.14
CA PHE A 264 -0.21 -19.59 -1.26
C PHE A 264 0.50 -18.23 -1.44
N GLN A 265 1.50 -18.16 -2.33
CA GLN A 265 2.26 -16.94 -2.69
C GLN A 265 1.98 -16.50 -4.13
N HIS A 266 0.89 -16.97 -4.74
CA HIS A 266 0.63 -16.79 -6.17
C HIS A 266 0.53 -15.32 -6.62
N LEU A 267 0.02 -14.41 -5.77
CA LEU A 267 -0.09 -12.99 -6.13
C LEU A 267 1.28 -12.32 -6.27
N THR A 268 2.18 -12.61 -5.33
CA THR A 268 3.57 -12.14 -5.40
C THR A 268 4.28 -12.75 -6.60
N ARG A 269 4.14 -14.06 -6.81
CA ARG A 269 4.79 -14.78 -7.93
C ARG A 269 4.32 -14.23 -9.28
N ASP A 270 3.02 -14.06 -9.48
CA ASP A 270 2.44 -13.49 -10.69
C ASP A 270 3.03 -12.11 -11.01
N LEU A 271 3.14 -11.23 -10.01
CA LEU A 271 3.70 -9.89 -10.21
C LEU A 271 5.19 -9.94 -10.62
N TYR A 272 5.99 -10.79 -9.94
CA TYR A 272 7.41 -10.95 -10.25
C TYR A 272 7.64 -11.53 -11.65
N GLU A 273 6.90 -12.57 -12.00
CA GLU A 273 7.05 -13.26 -13.30
C GLU A 273 6.63 -12.35 -14.46
N GLU A 274 5.53 -11.64 -14.34
CA GLU A 274 5.03 -10.79 -15.42
C GLU A 274 5.93 -9.57 -15.64
N ILE A 275 6.40 -8.92 -14.59
CA ILE A 275 7.39 -7.84 -14.72
C ILE A 275 8.70 -8.38 -15.27
N GLY A 276 9.15 -9.58 -14.83
CA GLY A 276 10.34 -10.24 -15.36
C GLY A 276 10.27 -10.61 -16.85
N LYS A 277 9.07 -10.88 -17.36
CA LYS A 277 8.80 -11.12 -18.80
C LYS A 277 8.67 -9.83 -19.62
N GLY A 278 8.68 -8.65 -18.98
CA GLY A 278 8.44 -7.37 -19.63
C GLY A 278 6.95 -7.00 -19.78
N ASN A 279 6.03 -7.78 -19.21
CA ASN A 279 4.59 -7.51 -19.18
C ASN A 279 4.28 -6.53 -18.05
N PHE A 280 4.66 -5.28 -18.22
CA PHE A 280 4.57 -4.24 -17.21
C PHE A 280 3.12 -3.85 -16.93
N PRO A 281 2.58 -4.09 -15.71
CA PRO A 281 1.22 -3.70 -15.39
C PRO A 281 1.08 -2.19 -15.28
N LYS A 282 -0.10 -1.69 -15.69
CA LYS A 282 -0.42 -0.26 -15.73
C LYS A 282 -1.74 0.03 -15.06
N TRP A 283 -1.81 1.22 -14.46
CA TRP A 283 -3.04 1.78 -13.90
C TRP A 283 -3.19 3.23 -14.33
N ASP A 284 -4.37 3.58 -14.78
CA ASP A 284 -4.74 4.97 -15.02
C ASP A 284 -5.21 5.61 -13.72
N LEU A 285 -4.66 6.76 -13.36
CA LEU A 285 -5.11 7.55 -12.23
C LEU A 285 -6.25 8.46 -12.66
N TYR A 286 -7.39 8.27 -12.00
CA TYR A 286 -8.55 9.15 -12.10
C TYR A 286 -8.73 9.92 -10.81
N ILE A 287 -9.32 11.10 -10.92
CA ILE A 287 -9.76 11.91 -9.79
C ILE A 287 -11.22 12.30 -9.93
N LYS A 288 -11.91 12.38 -8.78
CA LYS A 288 -13.18 13.06 -8.62
C LYS A 288 -12.94 14.30 -7.80
N THR A 289 -13.56 15.42 -8.15
CA THR A 289 -13.38 16.69 -7.44
C THR A 289 -14.71 17.28 -7.00
N LEU A 290 -14.71 17.96 -5.85
CA LEU A 290 -15.82 18.75 -5.31
C LEU A 290 -15.32 20.11 -4.86
N ASP A 291 -16.12 21.13 -5.11
CA ASP A 291 -15.95 22.43 -4.46
C ASP A 291 -16.30 22.34 -2.96
N PRO A 292 -15.69 23.15 -2.09
CA PRO A 292 -16.07 23.21 -0.69
C PRO A 292 -17.58 23.47 -0.46
N SER A 293 -18.21 24.28 -1.33
CA SER A 293 -19.65 24.55 -1.29
C SER A 293 -20.52 23.34 -1.58
N GLN A 294 -20.01 22.37 -2.33
CA GLN A 294 -20.75 21.15 -2.72
C GLN A 294 -20.80 20.09 -1.63
N LEU A 295 -20.02 20.23 -0.53
CA LEU A 295 -20.01 19.24 0.55
C LEU A 295 -21.39 19.09 1.24
N ASP A 296 -22.21 20.12 1.23
CA ASP A 296 -23.54 20.11 1.81
C ASP A 296 -24.64 19.58 0.88
N ASP A 297 -24.37 19.43 -0.42
CA ASP A 297 -25.34 18.99 -1.44
C ASP A 297 -25.73 17.51 -1.31
N PHE A 298 -24.97 16.72 -0.55
CA PHE A 298 -25.18 15.29 -0.38
C PHE A 298 -26.12 14.99 0.81
N ASP A 299 -26.90 13.94 0.70
CA ASP A 299 -27.71 13.37 1.79
C ASP A 299 -26.86 12.54 2.78
N TYR A 300 -25.57 12.36 2.49
CA TYR A 300 -24.54 11.77 3.33
C TYR A 300 -23.36 12.75 3.50
N ASN A 301 -22.47 12.48 4.46
CA ASN A 301 -21.23 13.24 4.59
C ASN A 301 -20.23 12.77 3.52
N PRO A 302 -19.84 13.59 2.53
CA PRO A 302 -18.91 13.18 1.47
C PRO A 302 -17.47 12.95 1.97
N LEU A 303 -17.13 13.41 3.18
CA LEU A 303 -15.83 13.13 3.84
C LEU A 303 -15.86 11.84 4.67
N ASP A 304 -16.97 11.10 4.67
CA ASP A 304 -17.08 9.82 5.36
C ASP A 304 -16.39 8.72 4.53
N ALA A 305 -15.37 8.07 5.10
CA ALA A 305 -14.61 6.99 4.45
C ALA A 305 -15.43 5.74 4.09
N THR A 306 -16.68 5.62 4.59
CA THR A 306 -17.61 4.54 4.22
C THR A 306 -18.40 4.86 2.94
N LYS A 307 -18.17 6.03 2.31
CA LYS A 307 -18.93 6.57 1.18
C LYS A 307 -18.09 6.75 -0.07
N MET A 308 -18.71 6.46 -1.20
CA MET A 308 -18.24 6.84 -2.54
C MET A 308 -18.99 8.09 -3.01
N TRP A 309 -18.38 8.86 -3.89
CA TRP A 309 -19.04 9.93 -4.65
C TRP A 309 -19.56 9.33 -5.97
N LEU A 310 -20.74 8.73 -5.93
CA LEU A 310 -21.24 7.94 -7.05
C LEU A 310 -21.53 8.80 -8.29
N ASP A 311 -22.17 9.96 -8.10
CA ASP A 311 -22.64 10.82 -9.20
C ASP A 311 -21.63 11.90 -9.62
N VAL A 312 -20.38 11.82 -9.11
CA VAL A 312 -19.30 12.75 -9.45
C VAL A 312 -18.47 12.15 -10.58
N LYS A 313 -18.29 12.93 -11.66
CA LYS A 313 -17.52 12.52 -12.84
C LYS A 313 -16.03 12.31 -12.49
N GLU A 314 -15.46 11.23 -13.02
CA GLU A 314 -14.04 10.96 -12.95
C GLU A 314 -13.30 11.61 -14.13
N THR A 315 -12.08 12.09 -13.84
CA THR A 315 -11.18 12.66 -14.84
C THR A 315 -9.83 11.95 -14.75
N LYS A 316 -9.35 11.40 -15.88
CA LYS A 316 -8.00 10.81 -15.95
C LYS A 316 -6.94 11.90 -15.84
N VAL A 317 -5.93 11.65 -15.00
CA VAL A 317 -4.85 12.61 -14.73
C VAL A 317 -3.44 12.05 -14.95
N GLY A 318 -3.30 10.74 -15.13
CA GLY A 318 -2.00 10.13 -15.42
C GLY A 318 -2.09 8.61 -15.54
N THR A 319 -0.93 7.99 -15.77
CA THR A 319 -0.79 6.53 -15.86
C THR A 319 0.46 6.10 -15.10
N MET A 320 0.32 5.10 -14.25
CA MET A 320 1.42 4.44 -13.56
C MET A 320 1.77 3.14 -14.29
N THR A 321 3.06 2.90 -14.49
CA THR A 321 3.60 1.62 -15.01
C THR A 321 4.57 1.05 -14.00
N LEU A 322 4.38 -0.20 -13.56
CA LEU A 322 5.35 -0.91 -12.71
C LEU A 322 6.26 -1.75 -13.59
N ASN A 323 7.56 -1.45 -13.59
CA ASN A 323 8.51 -1.99 -14.56
C ASN A 323 9.76 -2.64 -13.95
N ARG A 324 9.88 -2.67 -12.62
CA ARG A 324 11.06 -3.23 -11.96
C ARG A 324 10.72 -3.78 -10.58
N MET A 325 11.10 -5.04 -10.34
CA MET A 325 10.98 -5.66 -9.02
C MET A 325 12.17 -5.27 -8.11
N PRO A 326 11.98 -5.24 -6.78
CA PRO A 326 13.07 -5.10 -5.84
C PRO A 326 14.10 -6.22 -5.97
N THR A 327 15.39 -5.87 -5.87
CA THR A 327 16.48 -6.84 -5.81
C THR A 327 16.69 -7.41 -4.41
N ASN A 328 16.15 -6.74 -3.39
CA ASN A 328 16.14 -7.21 -2.01
C ASN A 328 14.81 -6.87 -1.36
N PHE A 329 14.06 -7.91 -1.01
CA PHE A 329 12.71 -7.78 -0.42
C PHE A 329 12.73 -7.00 0.90
N PHE A 330 13.69 -7.29 1.81
CA PHE A 330 13.77 -6.64 3.11
C PHE A 330 14.06 -5.15 2.96
N GLN A 331 15.08 -4.80 2.16
CA GLN A 331 15.48 -3.40 1.97
C GLN A 331 14.37 -2.54 1.36
N SER A 332 13.66 -3.05 0.36
CA SER A 332 12.67 -2.25 -0.37
C SER A 332 11.25 -2.45 0.15
N THR A 333 10.80 -3.70 0.35
CA THR A 333 9.39 -3.99 0.65
C THR A 333 9.10 -4.06 2.14
N GLU A 334 10.01 -4.67 2.94
CA GLU A 334 9.80 -4.76 4.38
C GLU A 334 10.07 -3.42 5.07
N GLN A 335 11.09 -2.69 4.65
CA GLN A 335 11.49 -1.41 5.25
C GLN A 335 10.78 -0.19 4.67
N VAL A 336 9.99 -0.30 3.59
CA VAL A 336 9.26 0.87 3.11
C VAL A 336 8.28 1.38 4.15
N ALA A 337 8.35 2.69 4.39
CA ALA A 337 7.50 3.43 5.31
C ALA A 337 6.53 4.30 4.51
N MET A 338 5.30 3.81 4.35
CA MET A 338 4.20 4.58 3.75
C MET A 338 3.46 5.33 4.85
N ALA A 339 3.14 6.61 4.64
CA ALA A 339 2.39 7.41 5.59
C ALA A 339 1.54 8.49 4.89
N PRO A 340 0.23 8.61 5.18
CA PRO A 340 -0.58 9.71 4.70
C PRO A 340 -0.09 11.10 5.13
N ALA A 341 0.83 11.16 6.10
CA ALA A 341 1.51 12.39 6.53
C ALA A 341 2.58 12.85 5.52
N ASN A 342 3.06 11.97 4.64
CA ASN A 342 3.98 12.36 3.57
C ASN A 342 3.18 13.05 2.48
N ILE A 343 3.13 14.37 2.54
CA ILE A 343 2.44 15.26 1.61
C ILE A 343 3.43 16.27 1.04
N ILE A 344 3.09 16.83 -0.11
CA ILE A 344 3.86 17.87 -0.79
C ILE A 344 2.99 19.12 -0.96
N PRO A 345 3.55 20.30 -1.27
CA PRO A 345 2.77 21.49 -1.59
C PRO A 345 1.65 21.19 -2.60
N GLY A 346 0.48 21.77 -2.39
CA GLY A 346 -0.68 21.54 -3.26
C GLY A 346 -1.53 20.30 -2.93
N ILE A 347 -1.13 19.47 -1.96
CA ILE A 347 -1.93 18.34 -1.48
C ILE A 347 -2.02 18.39 0.05
N GLU A 348 -3.23 18.31 0.60
CA GLU A 348 -3.47 18.29 2.05
C GLU A 348 -4.47 17.20 2.45
N PRO A 349 -4.38 16.68 3.69
CA PRO A 349 -5.45 15.89 4.28
C PRO A 349 -6.73 16.73 4.43
N SER A 350 -7.87 16.11 4.22
CA SER A 350 -9.17 16.73 4.51
C SER A 350 -9.58 16.55 5.98
N GLU A 351 -10.77 17.02 6.31
CA GLU A 351 -11.41 16.86 7.62
C GLU A 351 -12.04 15.47 7.83
N ASP A 352 -11.76 14.51 6.96
CA ASP A 352 -12.10 13.09 7.15
C ASP A 352 -11.49 12.58 8.46
N ARG A 353 -12.33 12.21 9.44
CA ARG A 353 -11.89 11.80 10.78
C ARG A 353 -11.01 10.56 10.78
N LEU A 354 -11.23 9.64 9.84
CA LEU A 354 -10.39 8.46 9.71
C LEU A 354 -9.02 8.83 9.13
N LEU A 355 -8.99 9.71 8.12
CA LEU A 355 -7.74 10.19 7.54
C LEU A 355 -6.89 10.94 8.58
N GLN A 356 -7.49 11.81 9.38
CA GLN A 356 -6.78 12.55 10.44
C GLN A 356 -6.07 11.63 11.44
N GLY A 357 -6.71 10.53 11.86
CA GLY A 357 -6.06 9.53 12.70
C GLY A 357 -4.94 8.78 11.97
N ARG A 358 -5.08 8.52 10.67
CA ARG A 358 -4.07 7.87 9.84
C ARG A 358 -2.82 8.74 9.65
N VAL A 359 -2.96 10.07 9.60
CA VAL A 359 -1.82 11.01 9.51
C VAL A 359 -0.86 10.78 10.69
N PHE A 360 -1.37 10.60 11.89
CA PHE A 360 -0.54 10.32 13.07
C PHE A 360 -0.04 8.86 13.10
N SER A 361 -0.95 7.89 13.01
CA SER A 361 -0.67 6.49 13.36
C SER A 361 0.35 5.81 12.44
N TYR A 362 0.41 6.19 11.17
CA TYR A 362 1.38 5.61 10.23
C TYR A 362 2.82 6.07 10.52
N ALA A 363 3.01 7.35 10.79
CA ALA A 363 4.33 7.87 11.15
C ALA A 363 4.82 7.24 12.46
N ASP A 364 3.97 7.15 13.47
CA ASP A 364 4.28 6.55 14.77
C ASP A 364 4.69 5.08 14.65
N THR A 365 3.89 4.27 13.95
CA THR A 365 4.22 2.83 13.78
C THR A 365 5.52 2.62 13.00
N GLN A 366 5.90 3.49 12.06
CA GLN A 366 7.17 3.38 11.35
C GLN A 366 8.37 3.73 12.27
N MET A 367 8.23 4.70 13.16
CA MET A 367 9.25 4.98 14.18
C MET A 367 9.46 3.78 15.10
N TYR A 368 8.39 3.10 15.50
CA TYR A 368 8.47 1.87 16.31
C TYR A 368 9.13 0.72 15.55
N ARG A 369 8.78 0.50 14.28
CA ARG A 369 9.26 -0.65 13.50
C ARG A 369 10.71 -0.49 12.99
N LEU A 370 11.07 0.71 12.57
CA LEU A 370 12.28 1.01 11.80
C LEU A 370 13.23 1.97 12.51
N GLY A 371 12.74 2.70 13.52
CA GLY A 371 13.51 3.71 14.23
C GLY A 371 13.20 5.14 13.79
N ALA A 372 13.65 6.12 14.61
CA ALA A 372 13.37 7.53 14.43
C ALA A 372 13.84 8.05 13.04
N ASN A 373 14.97 7.56 12.57
CA ASN A 373 15.60 7.99 11.32
C ASN A 373 15.21 7.12 10.10
N HIS A 374 14.05 6.46 10.12
CA HIS A 374 13.57 5.58 9.03
C HIS A 374 13.45 6.28 7.67
N GLN A 375 13.27 7.61 7.65
CA GLN A 375 13.22 8.39 6.41
C GLN A 375 14.60 8.48 5.71
N GLN A 376 15.69 8.14 6.36
CA GLN A 376 17.01 8.08 5.76
C GLN A 376 17.30 6.74 5.07
N LEU A 377 16.49 5.72 5.27
CA LEU A 377 16.61 4.44 4.56
C LEU A 377 16.41 4.65 3.05
N PRO A 378 17.20 3.99 2.19
CA PRO A 378 17.18 4.25 0.73
C PRO A 378 15.80 4.23 0.10
N ILE A 379 14.93 3.30 0.50
CA ILE A 379 13.57 3.18 -0.04
C ILE A 379 12.63 4.30 0.47
N ASN A 380 12.94 4.93 1.59
CA ASN A 380 12.12 5.98 2.20
C ASN A 380 12.66 7.38 1.94
N ARG A 381 13.94 7.47 1.58
CA ARG A 381 14.64 8.73 1.41
C ARG A 381 14.03 9.54 0.27
N ALA A 382 13.80 10.83 0.51
CA ALA A 382 13.48 11.77 -0.55
C ALA A 382 14.65 11.87 -1.55
N LYS A 383 14.34 12.11 -2.82
CA LYS A 383 15.35 12.31 -3.87
C LYS A 383 15.80 13.77 -4.01
N VAL A 384 15.21 14.62 -3.20
CA VAL A 384 15.63 16.02 -3.03
C VAL A 384 16.37 16.19 -1.72
N ASP A 385 17.11 17.26 -1.58
CA ASP A 385 17.79 17.59 -0.35
C ASP A 385 16.78 17.85 0.76
N VAL A 386 17.03 17.21 1.92
CA VAL A 386 16.22 17.42 3.11
C VAL A 386 16.95 18.39 4.03
N VAL A 387 16.42 19.59 4.15
CA VAL A 387 16.96 20.67 5.00
C VAL A 387 15.98 20.94 6.12
N ASN A 388 16.32 20.50 7.33
CA ASN A 388 15.55 20.75 8.54
C ASN A 388 16.47 20.69 9.77
N TYR A 389 15.93 20.98 10.94
CA TYR A 389 16.66 20.95 12.22
C TYR A 389 16.47 19.67 13.02
N ASN A 390 15.87 18.63 12.41
CA ASN A 390 15.81 17.31 13.02
C ASN A 390 17.19 16.67 12.94
N GLN A 391 17.75 16.31 14.09
CA GLN A 391 19.10 15.79 14.15
C GLN A 391 19.23 14.66 15.18
N ASP A 392 20.36 13.96 15.08
CA ASP A 392 20.81 12.93 16.00
C ASP A 392 19.83 11.73 16.10
N GLY A 393 19.89 10.98 17.19
CA GLY A 393 19.14 9.77 17.39
C GLY A 393 19.77 8.54 16.74
N ALA A 394 19.23 7.37 17.08
CA ALA A 394 19.77 6.10 16.61
C ALA A 394 19.78 5.99 15.08
N MET A 395 20.89 5.53 14.52
CA MET A 395 21.11 5.30 13.08
C MET A 395 21.02 6.58 12.21
N ASN A 396 21.11 7.76 12.80
CA ASN A 396 21.29 8.98 12.03
C ASN A 396 22.67 8.99 11.37
N TYR A 397 22.73 9.26 10.06
CA TYR A 397 23.96 9.49 9.31
C TYR A 397 23.90 10.76 8.45
N GLY A 398 22.83 11.54 8.61
CA GLY A 398 22.69 12.85 7.98
C GLY A 398 23.63 13.86 8.65
N ASN A 399 24.30 14.69 7.85
CA ASN A 399 25.24 15.69 8.34
C ASN A 399 24.59 17.08 8.38
N THR A 400 24.55 17.69 9.56
CA THR A 400 24.33 19.12 9.69
C THR A 400 25.70 19.80 9.76
N THR A 401 25.99 20.69 8.81
CA THR A 401 27.27 21.39 8.73
C THR A 401 27.25 22.79 9.32
N SER A 402 26.06 23.29 9.69
CA SER A 402 25.87 24.61 10.30
C SER A 402 25.92 24.53 11.83
N ASN A 403 26.40 25.59 12.45
CA ASN A 403 26.30 25.81 13.91
C ASN A 403 24.85 26.17 14.32
N VAL A 404 23.97 26.47 13.35
CA VAL A 404 22.58 26.84 13.58
C VAL A 404 21.70 25.64 13.30
N ASN A 405 21.07 25.10 14.35
CA ASN A 405 20.07 24.03 14.30
C ASN A 405 18.70 24.49 14.85
N TYR A 406 18.44 25.80 14.72
CA TYR A 406 17.25 26.47 15.25
C TYR A 406 16.81 27.63 14.35
N GLN A 407 15.55 28.03 14.49
CA GLN A 407 14.95 29.17 13.84
C GLN A 407 14.01 29.89 14.84
N PRO A 408 13.91 31.26 14.85
CA PRO A 408 14.56 32.17 13.90
C PRO A 408 16.08 32.31 14.09
N SER A 409 16.78 32.59 13.00
CA SER A 409 18.22 32.83 12.97
C SER A 409 18.56 33.89 11.91
N HIS A 410 19.72 34.52 12.02
CA HIS A 410 20.25 35.40 10.96
C HIS A 410 20.89 34.63 9.81
N GLU A 411 21.03 33.31 9.90
CA GLU A 411 21.46 32.46 8.80
C GLU A 411 20.31 32.22 7.80
N ASN A 412 20.66 32.05 6.53
CA ASN A 412 19.72 32.04 5.40
C ASN A 412 19.01 30.69 5.20
N VAL A 413 18.37 30.16 6.21
CA VAL A 413 17.37 29.07 6.06
C VAL A 413 16.00 29.69 6.26
N SER A 414 15.20 29.74 5.20
CA SER A 414 13.88 30.36 5.21
C SER A 414 12.79 29.38 4.84
N GLU A 415 11.59 29.65 5.32
CA GLU A 415 10.39 28.94 4.91
C GLU A 415 10.07 29.20 3.44
N ASN A 416 9.51 28.20 2.76
CA ASN A 416 8.98 28.36 1.42
C ASN A 416 7.50 28.77 1.49
N PRO A 417 7.14 30.01 1.08
CA PRO A 417 5.77 30.50 1.15
C PRO A 417 4.75 29.67 0.35
N ILE A 418 5.19 28.95 -0.68
CA ILE A 418 4.32 28.10 -1.50
C ILE A 418 3.74 26.92 -0.72
N ALA A 419 4.41 26.51 0.37
CA ALA A 419 4.00 25.39 1.22
C ALA A 419 2.98 25.79 2.33
N ARG A 420 2.46 27.02 2.29
CA ARG A 420 1.47 27.47 3.26
C ARG A 420 0.18 26.64 3.17
N ARG A 421 -0.36 26.33 4.34
CA ARG A 421 -1.63 25.59 4.47
C ARG A 421 -2.81 26.41 3.93
N SER A 422 -3.78 25.68 3.35
CA SER A 422 -5.05 26.27 2.98
C SER A 422 -5.80 26.79 4.21
N GLN A 423 -6.56 27.85 4.05
CA GLN A 423 -7.42 28.38 5.12
C GLN A 423 -8.74 27.60 5.13
N THR A 424 -9.07 26.99 6.26
CA THR A 424 -10.34 26.29 6.44
C THR A 424 -11.12 26.97 7.59
N GLN A 425 -12.29 27.51 7.26
CA GLN A 425 -13.18 28.07 8.28
C GLN A 425 -13.87 26.93 9.04
N LEU A 426 -13.68 26.87 10.37
CA LEU A 426 -14.37 25.94 11.24
C LEU A 426 -15.50 26.64 11.98
N LYS A 427 -16.66 25.98 12.09
CA LYS A 427 -17.81 26.47 12.84
C LYS A 427 -18.40 25.36 13.67
N GLY A 428 -18.52 25.55 14.98
CA GLY A 428 -19.10 24.57 15.89
C GLY A 428 -18.50 24.62 17.30
N TYR A 429 -18.91 23.66 18.11
CA TYR A 429 -18.42 23.48 19.47
C TYR A 429 -17.43 22.34 19.54
N VAL A 430 -16.43 22.44 20.42
CA VAL A 430 -15.54 21.30 20.73
C VAL A 430 -16.37 20.31 21.58
N GLN A 431 -16.64 19.13 20.99
CA GLN A 431 -17.46 18.10 21.64
C GLN A 431 -17.24 16.73 21.03
N GLN A 432 -17.55 15.68 21.77
CA GLN A 432 -17.68 14.34 21.24
C GLN A 432 -19.04 14.21 20.51
N ALA A 433 -19.01 13.99 19.21
CA ALA A 433 -20.23 13.92 18.41
C ALA A 433 -20.09 12.90 17.27
N ALA A 434 -21.16 12.16 17.01
CA ALA A 434 -21.25 11.32 15.83
C ALA A 434 -21.29 12.16 14.56
N ILE A 435 -20.78 11.59 13.45
CA ILE A 435 -20.98 12.17 12.11
C ILE A 435 -22.47 12.16 11.79
N LYS A 436 -22.97 13.29 11.33
CA LYS A 436 -24.35 13.41 10.83
C LYS A 436 -24.46 12.92 9.38
N LYS A 437 -25.68 12.78 8.85
CA LYS A 437 -25.97 12.35 7.47
C LYS A 437 -25.25 11.02 7.14
N GLN A 438 -25.48 9.96 7.89
CA GLN A 438 -24.70 8.71 7.78
C GLN A 438 -25.07 7.85 6.57
N GLN A 439 -26.35 7.75 6.17
CA GLN A 439 -26.83 6.95 5.04
C GLN A 439 -26.18 5.54 4.96
N ASN A 440 -26.28 4.77 6.04
CA ASN A 440 -25.45 3.57 6.25
C ASN A 440 -25.67 2.43 5.23
N PHE A 441 -26.82 2.39 4.54
CA PHE A 441 -27.24 1.20 3.78
C PHE A 441 -27.40 1.42 2.29
N ALA A 442 -27.71 2.64 1.85
CA ALA A 442 -28.09 2.94 0.47
C ALA A 442 -27.02 2.47 -0.55
N GLN A 443 -25.75 2.83 -0.32
CA GLN A 443 -24.68 2.46 -1.25
C GLN A 443 -24.36 0.96 -1.25
N ALA A 444 -24.53 0.27 -0.12
CA ALA A 444 -24.43 -1.20 -0.07
C ALA A 444 -25.52 -1.87 -0.92
N GLY A 445 -26.73 -1.32 -0.89
CA GLY A 445 -27.83 -1.77 -1.76
C GLY A 445 -27.57 -1.51 -3.24
N VAL A 446 -27.04 -0.33 -3.59
CA VAL A 446 -26.63 0.00 -4.97
C VAL A 446 -25.58 -1.01 -5.46
N LEU A 447 -24.56 -1.28 -4.67
CA LEU A 447 -23.51 -2.25 -4.99
C LEU A 447 -24.12 -3.66 -5.23
N TYR A 448 -24.95 -4.15 -4.30
CA TYR A 448 -25.59 -5.46 -4.42
C TYR A 448 -26.40 -5.59 -5.73
N ARG A 449 -27.20 -4.58 -6.06
CA ARG A 449 -28.00 -4.58 -7.30
C ARG A 449 -27.13 -4.49 -8.55
N GLY A 450 -25.96 -3.89 -8.48
CA GLY A 450 -24.99 -3.82 -9.57
C GLY A 450 -24.33 -5.15 -9.92
N PHE A 451 -24.29 -6.11 -8.99
CA PHE A 451 -23.72 -7.43 -9.23
C PHE A 451 -24.58 -8.30 -10.16
N SER A 452 -23.93 -9.12 -10.97
CA SER A 452 -24.58 -10.19 -11.72
C SER A 452 -25.25 -11.23 -10.79
N LYS A 453 -26.08 -12.07 -11.35
CA LYS A 453 -26.74 -13.16 -10.58
C LYS A 453 -25.72 -14.09 -9.91
N GLN A 454 -24.60 -14.37 -10.59
CA GLN A 454 -23.56 -15.25 -10.05
C GLN A 454 -22.81 -14.56 -8.91
N GLU A 455 -22.39 -13.31 -9.09
CA GLU A 455 -21.70 -12.54 -8.04
C GLU A 455 -22.55 -12.35 -6.79
N ARG A 456 -23.88 -12.09 -6.94
CA ARG A 456 -24.81 -12.07 -5.80
C ARG A 456 -24.84 -13.42 -5.09
N THR A 457 -24.81 -14.52 -5.83
CA THR A 457 -24.82 -15.86 -5.24
C THR A 457 -23.52 -16.13 -4.51
N ASN A 458 -22.39 -15.77 -5.08
CA ASN A 458 -21.07 -15.86 -4.44
C ASN A 458 -21.04 -15.05 -3.13
N LEU A 459 -21.49 -13.79 -3.17
CA LEU A 459 -21.57 -12.92 -1.99
C LEU A 459 -22.41 -13.53 -0.87
N ILE A 460 -23.61 -14.05 -1.19
CA ILE A 460 -24.48 -14.71 -0.20
C ILE A 460 -23.78 -15.93 0.42
N ASN A 461 -23.16 -16.78 -0.41
CA ASN A 461 -22.47 -17.97 0.06
C ASN A 461 -21.25 -17.62 0.93
N ASN A 462 -20.48 -16.62 0.54
CA ASN A 462 -19.31 -16.15 1.27
C ASN A 462 -19.71 -15.61 2.66
N LEU A 463 -20.71 -14.74 2.72
CA LEU A 463 -21.25 -14.22 3.98
C LEU A 463 -21.85 -15.32 4.85
N ALA A 464 -22.64 -16.21 4.25
CA ALA A 464 -23.27 -17.32 4.98
C ALA A 464 -22.25 -18.27 5.58
N GLY A 465 -21.09 -18.46 4.91
CA GLY A 465 -20.00 -19.29 5.39
C GLY A 465 -19.43 -18.85 6.74
N ASP A 466 -19.41 -17.56 7.02
CA ASP A 466 -18.92 -17.00 8.28
C ASP A 466 -20.06 -16.60 9.23
N LEU A 467 -21.08 -15.90 8.76
CA LEU A 467 -22.22 -15.49 9.58
C LEU A 467 -23.01 -16.70 10.11
N GLY A 468 -23.01 -17.82 9.37
CA GLY A 468 -23.59 -19.07 9.80
C GLY A 468 -22.94 -19.65 11.06
N LYS A 469 -21.65 -19.38 11.28
CA LYS A 469 -20.89 -19.84 12.46
C LYS A 469 -21.18 -19.00 13.72
N VAL A 470 -21.80 -17.82 13.59
CA VAL A 470 -22.11 -16.95 14.72
C VAL A 470 -23.14 -17.62 15.63
N GLN A 471 -22.77 -17.83 16.88
CA GLN A 471 -23.61 -18.52 17.87
C GLN A 471 -24.64 -17.60 18.51
N ASN A 472 -24.26 -16.33 18.78
CA ASN A 472 -25.16 -15.35 19.36
C ASN A 472 -26.26 -14.95 18.36
N SER A 473 -27.48 -15.34 18.67
CA SER A 473 -28.68 -15.10 17.85
C SER A 473 -28.94 -13.60 17.64
N ASP A 474 -28.72 -12.75 18.64
CA ASP A 474 -28.96 -11.31 18.56
C ASP A 474 -27.97 -10.65 17.62
N VAL A 475 -26.68 -11.00 17.71
CA VAL A 475 -25.62 -10.55 16.78
C VAL A 475 -25.96 -10.95 15.35
N LYS A 476 -26.32 -12.24 15.16
CA LYS A 476 -26.69 -12.77 13.85
C LYS A 476 -27.85 -12.00 13.23
N HIS A 477 -28.95 -11.83 13.98
CA HIS A 477 -30.13 -11.14 13.46
C HIS A 477 -29.92 -9.64 13.23
N LYS A 478 -29.12 -8.97 14.09
CA LYS A 478 -28.72 -7.57 13.84
C LYS A 478 -27.95 -7.45 12.52
N MET A 479 -26.94 -8.29 12.30
CA MET A 479 -26.19 -8.29 11.05
C MET A 479 -27.07 -8.54 9.84
N LEU A 480 -27.97 -9.54 9.91
CA LEU A 480 -28.94 -9.82 8.84
C LEU A 480 -29.86 -8.62 8.57
N SER A 481 -30.24 -7.88 9.61
CA SER A 481 -31.07 -6.67 9.46
C SER A 481 -30.36 -5.54 8.74
N HIS A 482 -29.03 -5.40 8.88
CA HIS A 482 -28.23 -4.44 8.14
C HIS A 482 -28.28 -4.73 6.63
N PHE A 483 -28.05 -5.98 6.24
CA PHE A 483 -28.13 -6.38 4.82
C PHE A 483 -29.57 -6.31 4.26
N TYR A 484 -30.57 -6.60 5.09
CA TYR A 484 -31.97 -6.44 4.70
C TYR A 484 -32.35 -4.97 4.49
N LYS A 485 -31.84 -4.07 5.34
CA LYS A 485 -32.04 -2.61 5.20
C LYS A 485 -31.35 -2.06 3.96
N ALA A 486 -30.21 -2.63 3.57
CA ALA A 486 -29.49 -2.26 2.34
C ALA A 486 -30.29 -2.68 1.08
N ASP A 487 -30.77 -3.92 1.07
CA ASP A 487 -31.63 -4.43 0.00
C ASP A 487 -32.43 -5.64 0.51
N THR A 488 -33.75 -5.65 0.25
CA THR A 488 -34.66 -6.67 0.79
C THR A 488 -34.39 -8.08 0.21
N GLU A 489 -34.00 -8.19 -1.07
CA GLU A 489 -33.58 -9.47 -1.68
C GLU A 489 -32.29 -9.95 -1.02
N TYR A 490 -31.32 -9.08 -0.87
CA TYR A 490 -30.02 -9.37 -0.23
C TYR A 490 -30.22 -9.98 1.17
N GLY A 491 -30.89 -9.23 2.05
CA GLY A 491 -31.13 -9.68 3.41
C GLY A 491 -31.98 -10.94 3.50
N THR A 492 -33.01 -11.06 2.64
CA THR A 492 -33.87 -12.27 2.61
C THR A 492 -33.09 -13.52 2.20
N ARG A 493 -32.28 -13.43 1.12
CA ARG A 493 -31.45 -14.54 0.66
C ARG A 493 -30.43 -14.96 1.72
N LEU A 494 -29.76 -13.99 2.34
CA LEU A 494 -28.77 -14.26 3.38
C LEU A 494 -29.41 -14.86 4.63
N THR A 495 -30.57 -14.34 5.09
CA THR A 495 -31.31 -14.88 6.21
C THR A 495 -31.67 -16.35 5.99
N LYS A 496 -32.18 -16.68 4.79
CA LYS A 496 -32.47 -18.06 4.41
C LYS A 496 -31.20 -18.95 4.41
N ALA A 497 -30.10 -18.45 3.90
CA ALA A 497 -28.84 -19.21 3.78
C ALA A 497 -28.24 -19.58 5.14
N VAL A 498 -28.50 -18.79 6.21
CA VAL A 498 -28.01 -19.05 7.57
C VAL A 498 -29.10 -19.59 8.52
N ASN A 499 -30.27 -19.98 8.01
CA ASN A 499 -31.42 -20.43 8.79
C ASN A 499 -31.87 -19.43 9.86
N GLY A 500 -31.82 -18.11 9.53
CA GLY A 500 -32.25 -17.04 10.42
C GLY A 500 -33.75 -16.80 10.41
N ASP A 501 -34.27 -16.10 11.43
CA ASP A 501 -35.67 -15.67 11.53
C ASP A 501 -35.92 -14.39 10.73
N LEU A 502 -36.55 -14.52 9.56
CA LEU A 502 -36.84 -13.36 8.69
C LEU A 502 -37.82 -12.37 9.35
N LYS A 503 -38.72 -12.82 10.23
CA LYS A 503 -39.64 -11.92 10.95
C LYS A 503 -38.87 -11.02 11.89
N MET A 504 -37.94 -11.59 12.68
CA MET A 504 -37.03 -10.85 13.56
C MET A 504 -36.15 -9.87 12.77
N VAL A 505 -35.58 -10.33 11.66
CA VAL A 505 -34.74 -9.49 10.77
C VAL A 505 -35.51 -8.27 10.26
N LYS A 506 -36.75 -8.44 9.77
CA LYS A 506 -37.61 -7.32 9.33
C LYS A 506 -37.94 -6.36 10.46
N GLN A 507 -38.23 -6.87 11.65
CA GLN A 507 -38.50 -6.04 12.82
C GLN A 507 -37.27 -5.23 13.25
N LEU A 508 -36.08 -5.79 13.23
CA LEU A 508 -34.85 -5.07 13.51
C LEU A 508 -34.55 -4.02 12.42
N ALA A 509 -34.68 -4.39 11.15
CA ALA A 509 -34.43 -3.49 10.03
C ALA A 509 -35.38 -2.26 10.01
N SER A 510 -36.60 -2.37 10.55
CA SER A 510 -37.54 -1.25 10.64
C SER A 510 -37.12 -0.19 11.69
N LYS A 511 -36.19 -0.54 12.58
CA LYS A 511 -35.66 0.37 13.63
C LYS A 511 -34.37 1.07 13.22
N LEU A 512 -33.76 0.66 12.10
CA LEU A 512 -32.58 1.26 11.47
C LEU A 512 -32.99 2.38 10.51
#